data_d0aef888d3801f7e15e59c588d6fc854
#
_entry.id   d0aef888d3801f7e15e59c588d6fc854
#
_cell.length_a   1.000
_cell.length_b   1.000
_cell.length_c   1.000
_cell.angle_alpha   90.00
_cell.angle_beta   90.00
_cell.angle_gamma   90.00
#
_symmetry.space_group_name_H-M   'P 1'
#
loop_
_entity.id
_entity.type
_entity.pdbx_description
1 polymer ?
#
loop_
_entity_poly.entity_id
_entity_poly.type
_entity_poly.pdbx_seq_one_letter_code
_entity_poly.pdbx_strand_id
1 'polypeptide(L)'
;MTADHSRTQAGGATGEAATGVARSADGTEIAYQLSGSGPAVILVASALADRSDTEKLAALLADHFTVINYDRRGRGASGDADAYAVDREIEDIAALVDHVGGSASLFGSSSGAVLALRAAAAGVKVDRLALYEPPFVIAEGDAGPPLDLAEQVGALLEQGRDADAVKYFMTKVQGMPGIAVFFMKLMPKIWKNLVGLARSLPYDIAVMGDTQRGRPLDAGEWEGVDVPTRVLTGGKSPAAFRRAAGALAGILPKADHRTLPGLNHGAVVMAPKKVAPEVIQFLKG
;
A
#
# COMPACT_ATOMS: atom_id res chain seq x y z
N MET A 1 6.31 29.16 -30.14
CA MET A 1 6.65 28.15 -29.13
C MET A 1 6.19 28.68 -27.79
N THR A 2 4.97 28.41 -27.45
CA THR A 2 4.32 28.90 -26.21
C THR A 2 4.17 27.71 -25.27
N ALA A 3 4.91 27.73 -24.18
CA ALA A 3 4.79 26.77 -23.09
C ALA A 3 3.49 27.08 -22.34
N ASP A 4 2.54 26.15 -22.42
CA ASP A 4 1.32 26.20 -21.63
C ASP A 4 1.62 25.68 -20.22
N HIS A 5 1.76 26.62 -19.30
CA HIS A 5 1.85 26.35 -17.87
C HIS A 5 0.41 26.28 -17.34
N SER A 6 -0.14 25.09 -17.23
CA SER A 6 -1.38 24.88 -16.49
C SER A 6 -1.18 25.28 -15.03
N ARG A 7 -1.75 26.43 -14.67
CA ARG A 7 -1.75 27.01 -13.33
C ARG A 7 -2.54 26.09 -12.39
N THR A 8 -1.82 25.49 -11.46
CA THR A 8 -2.41 24.91 -10.24
C THR A 8 -3.01 26.09 -9.43
N GLN A 9 -4.32 26.11 -9.27
CA GLN A 9 -4.96 27.05 -8.35
C GLN A 9 -4.60 26.64 -6.92
N ALA A 10 -3.82 27.46 -6.24
CA ALA A 10 -3.63 27.37 -4.81
C ALA A 10 -4.95 27.75 -4.12
N GLY A 11 -5.70 26.76 -3.67
CA GLY A 11 -6.89 26.92 -2.84
C GLY A 11 -6.50 27.35 -1.44
N GLY A 12 -7.07 28.45 -1.01
CA GLY A 12 -6.91 29.01 0.33
C GLY A 12 -7.48 28.10 1.43
N ALA A 13 -6.99 28.32 2.64
CA ALA A 13 -7.25 27.62 3.88
C ALA A 13 -8.73 27.36 4.19
N THR A 14 -9.24 26.19 3.75
CA THR A 14 -10.36 25.41 4.32
C THR A 14 -10.30 24.03 3.66
N GLY A 15 -10.03 23.02 4.40
CA GLY A 15 -9.86 21.58 4.26
C GLY A 15 -10.49 20.75 3.13
N GLU A 16 -10.70 21.23 1.94
CA GLU A 16 -11.13 20.39 0.82
C GLU A 16 -9.90 19.81 0.09
N ALA A 17 -9.90 18.46 -0.05
CA ALA A 17 -8.87 17.76 -0.78
C ALA A 17 -8.93 18.10 -2.29
N ALA A 18 -7.85 18.61 -2.84
CA ALA A 18 -7.73 18.83 -4.28
C ALA A 18 -7.47 17.49 -4.99
N THR A 19 -8.14 17.23 -6.12
CA THR A 19 -7.85 16.07 -6.97
C THR A 19 -6.87 16.46 -8.07
N GLY A 20 -5.99 15.51 -8.42
CA GLY A 20 -5.01 15.70 -9.49
C GLY A 20 -4.62 14.38 -10.14
N VAL A 21 -3.77 14.49 -11.15
CA VAL A 21 -3.20 13.37 -11.88
C VAL A 21 -1.70 13.61 -12.02
N ALA A 22 -0.90 12.60 -11.65
CA ALA A 22 0.52 12.53 -12.00
C ALA A 22 0.70 11.59 -13.19
N ARG A 23 1.65 11.89 -14.06
CA ARG A 23 1.96 11.04 -15.23
C ARG A 23 3.20 10.20 -14.94
N SER A 24 3.02 8.88 -14.93
CA SER A 24 4.09 7.90 -14.76
C SER A 24 5.04 7.90 -15.96
N ALA A 25 6.20 7.25 -15.83
CA ALA A 25 7.22 7.18 -16.87
C ALA A 25 6.73 6.51 -18.18
N ASP A 26 5.80 5.56 -18.07
CA ASP A 26 5.16 4.91 -19.23
C ASP A 26 3.98 5.69 -19.79
N GLY A 27 3.66 6.87 -19.21
CA GLY A 27 2.55 7.73 -19.60
C GLY A 27 1.24 7.43 -18.90
N THR A 28 1.17 6.39 -18.05
CA THR A 28 -0.02 6.06 -17.26
C THR A 28 -0.40 7.23 -16.35
N GLU A 29 -1.68 7.56 -16.31
CA GLU A 29 -2.21 8.62 -15.46
C GLU A 29 -2.55 8.07 -14.07
N ILE A 30 -1.91 8.62 -13.04
CA ILE A 30 -2.07 8.21 -11.65
C ILE A 30 -2.89 9.26 -10.91
N ALA A 31 -4.12 8.91 -10.59
CA ALA A 31 -5.06 9.80 -9.93
C ALA A 31 -4.82 9.86 -8.42
N TYR A 32 -4.83 11.07 -7.85
CA TYR A 32 -4.61 11.27 -6.44
C TYR A 32 -5.53 12.36 -5.86
N GLN A 33 -5.61 12.39 -4.54
CA GLN A 33 -6.08 13.51 -3.73
C GLN A 33 -4.92 14.11 -2.96
N LEU A 34 -4.84 15.44 -2.94
CA LEU A 34 -3.88 16.21 -2.18
C LEU A 34 -4.60 16.94 -1.05
N SER A 35 -4.13 16.82 0.17
CA SER A 35 -4.70 17.52 1.33
C SER A 35 -3.62 17.94 2.32
N GLY A 36 -3.93 18.95 3.14
CA GLY A 36 -3.04 19.46 4.18
C GLY A 36 -1.88 20.30 3.66
N SER A 37 -0.91 20.54 4.54
CA SER A 37 0.31 21.31 4.25
C SER A 37 1.46 20.85 5.14
N GLY A 38 2.71 21.04 4.69
CA GLY A 38 3.92 20.61 5.40
C GLY A 38 4.74 19.61 4.60
N PRO A 39 5.60 18.78 5.24
CA PRO A 39 6.36 17.75 4.57
C PRO A 39 5.45 16.76 3.82
N ALA A 40 5.90 16.29 2.67
CA ALA A 40 5.09 15.41 1.84
C ALA A 40 5.01 13.97 2.39
N VAL A 41 3.82 13.37 2.34
CA VAL A 41 3.55 11.96 2.66
C VAL A 41 2.68 11.33 1.58
N ILE A 42 3.11 10.20 1.03
CA ILE A 42 2.34 9.42 0.05
C ILE A 42 1.82 8.16 0.73
N LEU A 43 0.51 7.89 0.59
CA LEU A 43 -0.15 6.71 1.15
C LEU A 43 -0.29 5.61 0.09
N VAL A 44 0.35 4.46 0.33
CA VAL A 44 0.33 3.30 -0.57
C VAL A 44 -0.66 2.27 -0.06
N ALA A 45 -1.80 2.15 -0.73
CA ALA A 45 -2.92 1.28 -0.35
C ALA A 45 -2.57 -0.21 -0.49
N SER A 46 -3.27 -1.05 0.29
CA SER A 46 -3.15 -2.51 0.31
C SER A 46 -3.84 -3.19 -0.88
N ALA A 47 -3.77 -4.53 -0.94
CA ALA A 47 -4.53 -5.34 -1.89
C ALA A 47 -6.04 -5.15 -1.73
N LEU A 48 -6.78 -5.20 -2.85
CA LEU A 48 -8.23 -4.99 -2.90
C LEU A 48 -8.67 -3.65 -2.26
N ALA A 49 -7.81 -2.64 -2.30
CA ALA A 49 -8.06 -1.30 -1.78
C ALA A 49 -7.77 -0.23 -2.84
N ASP A 50 -8.52 0.84 -2.80
CA ASP A 50 -8.26 2.10 -3.50
C ASP A 50 -8.04 3.23 -2.47
N ARG A 51 -7.88 4.47 -2.94
CA ARG A 51 -7.65 5.62 -2.05
C ARG A 51 -8.78 5.89 -1.05
N SER A 52 -10.00 5.38 -1.29
CA SER A 52 -11.11 5.57 -0.33
C SER A 52 -10.90 4.79 0.98
N ASP A 53 -10.13 3.70 0.94
CA ASP A 53 -9.81 2.91 2.12
C ASP A 53 -8.83 3.64 3.06
N THR A 54 -7.99 4.52 2.52
CA THR A 54 -7.02 5.32 3.28
C THR A 54 -7.46 6.76 3.53
N GLU A 55 -8.62 7.18 3.03
CA GLU A 55 -9.14 8.56 3.14
C GLU A 55 -9.18 9.07 4.59
N LYS A 56 -9.67 8.23 5.53
CA LYS A 56 -9.74 8.61 6.94
C LYS A 56 -8.36 8.79 7.58
N LEU A 57 -7.38 8.00 7.17
CA LEU A 57 -6.00 8.16 7.61
C LEU A 57 -5.41 9.42 6.99
N ALA A 58 -5.61 9.65 5.69
CA ALA A 58 -5.16 10.84 4.97
C ALA A 58 -5.66 12.12 5.67
N ALA A 59 -6.94 12.18 6.03
CA ALA A 59 -7.52 13.31 6.75
C ALA A 59 -6.84 13.58 8.11
N LEU A 60 -6.48 12.53 8.86
CA LEU A 60 -5.78 12.68 10.14
C LEU A 60 -4.31 13.12 9.98
N LEU A 61 -3.67 12.75 8.88
CA LEU A 61 -2.30 13.16 8.59
C LEU A 61 -2.23 14.58 8.01
N ALA A 62 -3.29 15.05 7.36
CA ALA A 62 -3.35 16.35 6.70
C ALA A 62 -3.19 17.56 7.67
N ASP A 63 -3.46 17.37 8.96
CA ASP A 63 -3.18 18.38 9.99
C ASP A 63 -1.67 18.65 10.19
N HIS A 64 -0.81 17.79 9.62
CA HIS A 64 0.64 17.82 9.87
C HIS A 64 1.48 17.73 8.61
N PHE A 65 0.91 17.26 7.50
CA PHE A 65 1.64 16.92 6.27
C PHE A 65 0.86 17.34 5.03
N THR A 66 1.59 17.53 3.94
CA THR A 66 0.99 17.49 2.60
C THR A 66 0.82 16.03 2.22
N VAL A 67 -0.43 15.55 2.21
CA VAL A 67 -0.75 14.13 2.00
C VAL A 67 -1.20 13.89 0.57
N ILE A 68 -0.51 13.00 -0.14
CA ILE A 68 -0.98 12.38 -1.37
C ILE A 68 -1.62 11.03 -1.05
N ASN A 69 -2.90 10.93 -1.32
CA ASN A 69 -3.67 9.70 -1.25
C ASN A 69 -4.09 9.30 -2.66
N TYR A 70 -3.46 8.28 -3.25
CA TYR A 70 -3.60 7.96 -4.66
C TYR A 70 -4.21 6.57 -4.90
N ASP A 71 -4.81 6.41 -6.06
CA ASP A 71 -5.17 5.10 -6.57
C ASP A 71 -3.95 4.48 -7.26
N ARG A 72 -3.55 3.29 -6.84
CA ARG A 72 -2.52 2.52 -7.54
C ARG A 72 -3.02 2.20 -8.96
N ARG A 73 -2.10 2.00 -9.94
CA ARG A 73 -2.49 1.68 -11.32
C ARG A 73 -3.49 0.53 -11.39
N GLY A 74 -4.40 0.56 -12.35
CA GLY A 74 -5.48 -0.42 -12.51
C GLY A 74 -6.57 -0.36 -11.45
N ARG A 75 -6.60 0.71 -10.61
CA ARG A 75 -7.59 0.88 -9.53
C ARG A 75 -8.20 2.27 -9.54
N GLY A 76 -9.43 2.35 -9.03
CA GLY A 76 -10.12 3.63 -8.84
C GLY A 76 -10.19 4.48 -10.09
N ALA A 77 -9.61 5.69 -10.03
CA ALA A 77 -9.57 6.63 -11.15
C ALA A 77 -8.21 6.67 -11.87
N SER A 78 -7.23 5.87 -11.44
CA SER A 78 -5.96 5.73 -12.14
C SER A 78 -6.10 4.91 -13.42
N GLY A 79 -5.25 5.24 -14.39
CA GLY A 79 -5.07 4.43 -15.59
C GLY A 79 -4.42 3.08 -15.31
N ASP A 80 -4.28 2.31 -16.37
CA ASP A 80 -3.58 1.04 -16.40
C ASP A 80 -2.75 0.93 -17.68
N ALA A 81 -1.93 -0.10 -17.79
CA ALA A 81 -1.14 -0.41 -18.97
C ALA A 81 -1.36 -1.86 -19.42
N ASP A 82 -1.14 -2.14 -20.71
CA ASP A 82 -1.34 -3.49 -21.28
C ASP A 82 -0.46 -4.57 -20.63
N ALA A 83 0.73 -4.17 -20.16
CA ALA A 83 1.67 -5.05 -19.50
C ALA A 83 2.02 -4.51 -18.10
N TYR A 84 1.74 -5.32 -17.09
CA TYR A 84 2.09 -5.00 -15.71
C TYR A 84 3.52 -5.47 -15.37
N ALA A 85 4.26 -4.63 -14.66
CA ALA A 85 5.46 -4.98 -13.93
C ALA A 85 5.52 -4.17 -12.63
N VAL A 86 6.17 -4.72 -11.60
CA VAL A 86 6.33 -4.04 -10.30
C VAL A 86 7.04 -2.70 -10.47
N ASP A 87 8.02 -2.64 -11.37
CA ASP A 87 8.78 -1.41 -11.69
C ASP A 87 7.86 -0.28 -12.17
N ARG A 88 6.76 -0.60 -12.86
CA ARG A 88 5.77 0.42 -13.26
C ARG A 88 5.10 1.09 -12.06
N GLU A 89 4.78 0.33 -10.99
CA GLU A 89 4.24 0.93 -9.76
C GLU A 89 5.32 1.70 -8.98
N ILE A 90 6.58 1.30 -9.06
CA ILE A 90 7.71 2.07 -8.50
C ILE A 90 7.84 3.41 -9.22
N GLU A 91 7.73 3.42 -10.54
CA GLU A 91 7.71 4.65 -11.36
C GLU A 91 6.50 5.54 -11.05
N ASP A 92 5.35 4.96 -10.73
CA ASP A 92 4.17 5.72 -10.29
C ASP A 92 4.48 6.48 -9.00
N ILE A 93 5.10 5.81 -8.02
CA ILE A 93 5.50 6.44 -6.75
C ILE A 93 6.56 7.51 -7.02
N ALA A 94 7.53 7.26 -7.90
CA ALA A 94 8.54 8.25 -8.28
C ALA A 94 7.90 9.50 -8.91
N ALA A 95 6.93 9.34 -9.81
CA ALA A 95 6.21 10.45 -10.41
C ALA A 95 5.41 11.27 -9.37
N LEU A 96 4.81 10.61 -8.37
CA LEU A 96 4.14 11.29 -7.27
C LEU A 96 5.13 12.04 -6.36
N VAL A 97 6.31 11.45 -6.09
CA VAL A 97 7.41 12.10 -5.34
C VAL A 97 7.89 13.34 -6.07
N ASP A 98 8.12 13.25 -7.37
CA ASP A 98 8.53 14.40 -8.19
C ASP A 98 7.48 15.51 -8.20
N HIS A 99 6.20 15.13 -8.23
CA HIS A 99 5.08 16.07 -8.18
C HIS A 99 5.03 16.92 -6.91
N VAL A 100 5.51 16.40 -5.76
CA VAL A 100 5.51 17.11 -4.46
C VAL A 100 6.84 17.77 -4.11
N GLY A 101 7.77 17.87 -5.04
CA GLY A 101 9.02 18.59 -4.83
C GLY A 101 10.28 17.72 -4.80
N GLY A 102 10.18 16.44 -5.18
CA GLY A 102 11.32 15.57 -5.42
C GLY A 102 11.77 14.74 -4.20
N SER A 103 11.09 14.82 -3.06
CA SER A 103 11.20 13.85 -1.95
C SER A 103 9.90 13.77 -1.16
N ALA A 104 9.59 12.65 -0.55
CA ALA A 104 8.43 12.44 0.30
C ALA A 104 8.66 11.29 1.28
N SER A 105 7.98 11.31 2.42
CA SER A 105 7.82 10.12 3.24
C SER A 105 6.77 9.19 2.62
N LEU A 106 6.95 7.88 2.80
CA LEU A 106 5.95 6.89 2.37
C LEU A 106 5.31 6.21 3.59
N PHE A 107 4.00 6.05 3.53
CA PHE A 107 3.28 5.12 4.40
C PHE A 107 2.64 4.04 3.53
N GLY A 108 2.95 2.77 3.82
CA GLY A 108 2.33 1.64 3.13
C GLY A 108 1.70 0.64 4.10
N SER A 109 0.62 -0.03 3.67
CA SER A 109 -0.02 -1.10 4.44
C SER A 109 -0.11 -2.39 3.64
N SER A 110 0.18 -3.53 4.29
CA SER A 110 0.11 -4.86 3.67
C SER A 110 0.96 -4.94 2.38
N SER A 111 0.40 -5.31 1.22
CA SER A 111 1.12 -5.28 -0.07
C SER A 111 1.62 -3.87 -0.43
N GLY A 112 0.89 -2.82 -0.06
CA GLY A 112 1.36 -1.44 -0.22
C GLY A 112 2.59 -1.12 0.63
N ALA A 113 2.77 -1.78 1.79
CA ALA A 113 4.00 -1.66 2.57
C ALA A 113 5.19 -2.29 1.84
N VAL A 114 4.97 -3.42 1.16
CA VAL A 114 6.02 -4.06 0.35
C VAL A 114 6.36 -3.21 -0.87
N LEU A 115 5.35 -2.64 -1.53
CA LEU A 115 5.58 -1.74 -2.67
C LEU A 115 6.36 -0.47 -2.26
N ALA A 116 6.00 0.15 -1.14
CA ALA A 116 6.73 1.31 -0.60
C ALA A 116 8.19 0.96 -0.25
N LEU A 117 8.42 -0.23 0.32
CA LEU A 117 9.76 -0.74 0.60
C LEU A 117 10.56 -0.98 -0.69
N ARG A 118 9.95 -1.58 -1.72
CA ARG A 118 10.56 -1.78 -3.05
C ARG A 118 10.89 -0.45 -3.73
N ALA A 119 10.03 0.55 -3.62
CA ALA A 119 10.29 1.89 -4.16
C ALA A 119 11.51 2.53 -3.49
N ALA A 120 11.65 2.42 -2.16
CA ALA A 120 12.83 2.89 -1.44
C ALA A 120 14.08 2.11 -1.85
N ALA A 121 14.01 0.78 -1.98
CA ALA A 121 15.13 -0.07 -2.42
C ALA A 121 15.58 0.26 -3.85
N ALA A 122 14.66 0.64 -4.73
CA ALA A 122 14.93 1.05 -6.11
C ALA A 122 15.47 2.49 -6.23
N GLY A 123 15.67 3.20 -5.11
CA GLY A 123 16.28 4.54 -5.10
C GLY A 123 15.30 5.71 -5.31
N VAL A 124 13.99 5.48 -5.20
CA VAL A 124 13.03 6.59 -5.09
C VAL A 124 13.41 7.43 -3.87
N LYS A 125 13.39 8.75 -4.01
CA LYS A 125 13.80 9.69 -2.95
C LYS A 125 12.79 9.72 -1.81
N VAL A 126 12.98 8.82 -0.87
CA VAL A 126 12.14 8.67 0.33
C VAL A 126 12.82 9.32 1.53
N ASP A 127 12.10 10.19 2.26
CA ASP A 127 12.62 10.82 3.48
C ASP A 127 12.53 9.88 4.69
N ARG A 128 11.37 9.23 4.87
CA ARG A 128 11.07 8.24 5.92
C ARG A 128 10.09 7.21 5.41
N LEU A 129 10.17 5.99 5.94
CA LEU A 129 9.35 4.86 5.50
C LEU A 129 8.58 4.26 6.69
N ALA A 130 7.26 4.40 6.70
CA ALA A 130 6.38 3.78 7.68
C ALA A 130 5.61 2.62 7.05
N LEU A 131 5.79 1.41 7.57
CA LEU A 131 5.28 0.17 6.99
C LEU A 131 4.33 -0.51 7.98
N TYR A 132 3.05 -0.65 7.63
CA TYR A 132 2.09 -1.36 8.46
C TYR A 132 1.91 -2.79 7.95
N GLU A 133 2.43 -3.74 8.71
CA GLU A 133 2.29 -5.19 8.48
C GLU A 133 2.58 -5.65 7.05
N PRO A 134 3.80 -5.45 6.50
CA PRO A 134 4.19 -6.16 5.29
C PRO A 134 4.01 -7.67 5.55
N PRO A 135 3.18 -8.38 4.73
CA PRO A 135 2.73 -9.72 5.07
C PRO A 135 3.76 -10.80 4.67
N PHE A 136 4.99 -10.64 5.12
CA PHE A 136 6.07 -11.59 4.86
C PHE A 136 5.86 -12.91 5.61
N VAL A 137 6.21 -14.01 4.98
CA VAL A 137 6.18 -15.37 5.56
C VAL A 137 7.62 -15.87 5.59
N ILE A 138 8.26 -15.79 6.76
CA ILE A 138 9.72 -15.93 6.90
C ILE A 138 10.18 -17.24 7.55
N ALA A 139 9.27 -18.07 7.99
CA ALA A 139 9.60 -19.36 8.61
C ALA A 139 8.72 -20.47 8.05
N GLU A 140 9.30 -21.65 7.92
CA GLU A 140 8.57 -22.86 7.57
C GLU A 140 7.48 -23.15 8.63
N GLY A 141 6.26 -23.46 8.15
CA GLY A 141 5.10 -23.68 9.01
C GLY A 141 4.33 -22.43 9.40
N ASP A 142 4.80 -21.23 9.08
CA ASP A 142 3.96 -20.02 9.14
C ASP A 142 2.86 -20.08 8.08
N ALA A 143 1.67 -19.64 8.46
CA ALA A 143 0.57 -19.54 7.52
C ALA A 143 0.90 -18.53 6.42
N GLY A 144 0.87 -18.98 5.19
CA GLY A 144 1.12 -18.18 3.98
C GLY A 144 0.10 -18.50 2.89
N PRO A 145 0.16 -17.76 1.76
CA PRO A 145 -0.68 -18.04 0.61
C PRO A 145 -0.30 -19.38 -0.02
N PRO A 146 -1.26 -20.04 -0.73
CA PRO A 146 -0.96 -21.21 -1.54
C PRO A 146 0.14 -20.93 -2.57
N LEU A 147 0.98 -21.91 -2.88
CA LEU A 147 2.09 -21.75 -3.83
C LEU A 147 1.60 -21.47 -5.27
N ASP A 148 0.42 -21.96 -5.61
CA ASP A 148 -0.26 -21.78 -6.90
C ASP A 148 -1.20 -20.55 -6.92
N LEU A 149 -1.09 -19.65 -5.95
CA LEU A 149 -1.96 -18.46 -5.81
C LEU A 149 -2.10 -17.68 -7.12
N ALA A 150 -0.98 -17.38 -7.79
CA ALA A 150 -0.98 -16.61 -9.03
C ALA A 150 -1.76 -17.33 -10.16
N GLU A 151 -1.55 -18.63 -10.30
CA GLU A 151 -2.25 -19.47 -11.29
C GLU A 151 -3.75 -19.52 -11.01
N GLN A 152 -4.14 -19.78 -9.76
CA GLN A 152 -5.56 -19.88 -9.37
C GLN A 152 -6.30 -18.55 -9.56
N VAL A 153 -5.70 -17.45 -9.14
CA VAL A 153 -6.28 -16.11 -9.32
C VAL A 153 -6.35 -15.76 -10.80
N GLY A 154 -5.27 -15.98 -11.57
CA GLY A 154 -5.23 -15.74 -13.01
C GLY A 154 -6.32 -16.51 -13.76
N ALA A 155 -6.45 -17.82 -13.53
CA ALA A 155 -7.46 -18.66 -14.16
C ALA A 155 -8.90 -18.21 -13.85
N LEU A 156 -9.17 -17.74 -12.63
CA LEU A 156 -10.50 -17.22 -12.27
C LEU A 156 -10.80 -15.90 -13.02
N LEU A 157 -9.82 -15.01 -13.12
CA LEU A 157 -9.97 -13.72 -13.81
C LEU A 157 -10.14 -13.89 -15.33
N GLU A 158 -9.40 -14.81 -15.94
CA GLU A 158 -9.53 -15.15 -17.37
C GLU A 158 -10.93 -15.69 -17.70
N GLN A 159 -11.55 -16.41 -16.76
CA GLN A 159 -12.93 -16.90 -16.88
C GLN A 159 -13.99 -15.83 -16.58
N GLY A 160 -13.60 -14.58 -16.25
CA GLY A 160 -14.53 -13.53 -15.84
C GLY A 160 -15.16 -13.78 -14.46
N ARG A 161 -14.55 -14.64 -13.64
CA ARG A 161 -15.03 -15.01 -12.29
C ARG A 161 -14.41 -14.12 -11.22
N ASP A 162 -14.47 -12.81 -11.42
CA ASP A 162 -13.84 -11.79 -10.58
C ASP A 162 -14.28 -11.91 -9.09
N ALA A 163 -15.56 -12.21 -8.86
CA ALA A 163 -16.10 -12.42 -7.50
C ALA A 163 -15.54 -13.66 -6.80
N ASP A 164 -15.20 -14.70 -7.56
CA ASP A 164 -14.58 -15.91 -7.02
C ASP A 164 -13.09 -15.70 -6.76
N ALA A 165 -12.40 -14.90 -7.59
CA ALA A 165 -11.02 -14.49 -7.36
C ALA A 165 -10.90 -13.68 -6.04
N VAL A 166 -11.78 -12.71 -5.80
CA VAL A 166 -11.86 -11.97 -4.53
C VAL A 166 -12.11 -12.91 -3.36
N LYS A 167 -13.10 -13.80 -3.45
CA LYS A 167 -13.39 -14.79 -2.40
C LYS A 167 -12.18 -15.69 -2.12
N TYR A 168 -11.51 -16.16 -3.17
CA TYR A 168 -10.33 -17.03 -3.06
C TYR A 168 -9.21 -16.28 -2.32
N PHE A 169 -8.89 -15.06 -2.74
CA PHE A 169 -7.88 -14.24 -2.10
C PHE A 169 -8.19 -13.97 -0.63
N MET A 170 -9.41 -13.53 -0.31
CA MET A 170 -9.81 -13.22 1.07
C MET A 170 -9.75 -14.45 1.99
N THR A 171 -10.11 -15.64 1.48
CA THR A 171 -10.12 -16.85 2.29
C THR A 171 -8.77 -17.53 2.38
N LYS A 172 -8.00 -17.57 1.28
CA LYS A 172 -6.74 -18.34 1.19
C LYS A 172 -5.50 -17.52 1.54
N VAL A 173 -5.55 -16.21 1.29
CA VAL A 173 -4.42 -15.30 1.57
C VAL A 173 -4.63 -14.53 2.87
N GLN A 174 -5.80 -13.89 3.02
CA GLN A 174 -6.10 -13.10 4.23
C GLN A 174 -6.63 -13.95 5.39
N GLY A 175 -6.86 -15.26 5.19
CA GLY A 175 -7.35 -16.17 6.22
C GLY A 175 -8.77 -15.86 6.72
N MET A 176 -9.55 -15.10 5.94
CA MET A 176 -10.90 -14.72 6.34
C MET A 176 -11.85 -15.94 6.32
N PRO A 177 -12.63 -16.18 7.39
CA PRO A 177 -13.62 -17.24 7.38
C PRO A 177 -14.63 -17.08 6.24
N GLY A 178 -14.93 -18.18 5.52
CA GLY A 178 -15.87 -18.13 4.39
C GLY A 178 -17.24 -17.55 4.73
N ILE A 179 -17.69 -17.74 5.99
CA ILE A 179 -18.95 -17.16 6.49
C ILE A 179 -18.87 -15.63 6.55
N ALA A 180 -17.72 -15.05 6.91
CA ALA A 180 -17.52 -13.60 6.92
C ALA A 180 -17.59 -13.04 5.49
N VAL A 181 -16.96 -13.72 4.52
CA VAL A 181 -17.04 -13.34 3.10
C VAL A 181 -18.49 -13.46 2.58
N PHE A 182 -19.24 -14.47 3.04
CA PHE A 182 -20.66 -14.59 2.70
C PHE A 182 -21.48 -13.39 3.19
N PHE A 183 -21.28 -12.93 4.43
CA PHE A 183 -21.96 -11.73 4.93
C PHE A 183 -21.53 -10.46 4.19
N MET A 184 -20.26 -10.35 3.76
CA MET A 184 -19.82 -9.22 2.95
C MET A 184 -20.53 -9.16 1.59
N LYS A 185 -20.86 -10.31 0.99
CA LYS A 185 -21.67 -10.38 -0.24
C LYS A 185 -23.08 -9.80 -0.07
N LEU A 186 -23.61 -9.80 1.17
CA LEU A 186 -24.90 -9.17 1.49
C LEU A 186 -24.80 -7.65 1.65
N MET A 187 -23.61 -7.06 1.54
CA MET A 187 -23.34 -5.63 1.57
C MET A 187 -22.99 -5.14 0.15
N PRO A 188 -23.97 -4.82 -0.71
CA PRO A 188 -23.76 -4.68 -2.15
C PRO A 188 -22.69 -3.66 -2.55
N LYS A 189 -22.64 -2.52 -1.83
CA LYS A 189 -21.66 -1.47 -2.10
C LYS A 189 -20.24 -1.94 -1.86
N ILE A 190 -19.99 -2.58 -0.70
CA ILE A 190 -18.66 -3.10 -0.34
C ILE A 190 -18.25 -4.22 -1.30
N TRP A 191 -19.16 -5.17 -1.54
CA TRP A 191 -18.86 -6.30 -2.41
C TRP A 191 -18.60 -5.87 -3.86
N LYS A 192 -19.38 -4.93 -4.40
CA LYS A 192 -19.17 -4.39 -5.75
C LYS A 192 -17.81 -3.70 -5.87
N ASN A 193 -17.39 -2.93 -4.84
CA ASN A 193 -16.09 -2.28 -4.84
C ASN A 193 -14.97 -3.33 -4.86
N LEU A 194 -15.02 -4.33 -3.97
CA LEU A 194 -14.02 -5.41 -3.92
C LEU A 194 -13.92 -6.18 -5.24
N VAL A 195 -15.06 -6.51 -5.86
CA VAL A 195 -15.09 -7.20 -7.17
C VAL A 195 -14.55 -6.30 -8.27
N GLY A 196 -14.81 -4.99 -8.21
CA GLY A 196 -14.25 -4.03 -9.15
C GLY A 196 -12.72 -3.93 -9.09
N LEU A 197 -12.12 -4.29 -7.94
CA LEU A 197 -10.66 -4.31 -7.73
C LEU A 197 -10.03 -5.69 -8.00
N ALA A 198 -10.81 -6.71 -8.35
CA ALA A 198 -10.32 -8.08 -8.52
C ALA A 198 -9.16 -8.19 -9.52
N ARG A 199 -9.22 -7.44 -10.62
CA ARG A 199 -8.22 -7.48 -11.70
C ARG A 199 -6.86 -6.90 -11.30
N SER A 200 -6.77 -6.19 -10.18
CA SER A 200 -5.49 -5.74 -9.61
C SER A 200 -4.83 -6.78 -8.68
N LEU A 201 -5.48 -7.90 -8.37
CA LEU A 201 -4.89 -8.96 -7.53
C LEU A 201 -3.57 -9.53 -8.08
N PRO A 202 -3.41 -9.78 -9.39
CA PRO A 202 -2.12 -10.20 -9.94
C PRO A 202 -0.99 -9.21 -9.65
N TYR A 203 -1.29 -7.91 -9.58
CA TYR A 203 -0.33 -6.85 -9.26
C TYR A 203 0.16 -6.98 -7.82
N ASP A 204 -0.75 -7.17 -6.86
CA ASP A 204 -0.38 -7.39 -5.47
C ASP A 204 0.43 -8.67 -5.28
N ILE A 205 0.07 -9.75 -5.99
CA ILE A 205 0.81 -11.00 -5.96
C ILE A 205 2.24 -10.80 -6.50
N ALA A 206 2.40 -10.06 -7.59
CA ALA A 206 3.70 -9.75 -8.16
C ALA A 206 4.54 -8.85 -7.24
N VAL A 207 3.93 -7.84 -6.60
CA VAL A 207 4.60 -6.99 -5.59
C VAL A 207 5.15 -7.81 -4.43
N MET A 208 4.43 -8.85 -3.99
CA MET A 208 4.90 -9.74 -2.93
C MET A 208 6.10 -10.58 -3.36
N GLY A 209 6.19 -11.01 -4.62
CA GLY A 209 7.26 -11.85 -5.12
C GLY A 209 7.46 -13.10 -4.25
N ASP A 210 8.70 -13.37 -3.87
CA ASP A 210 9.08 -14.54 -3.07
C ASP A 210 9.06 -14.34 -1.56
N THR A 211 8.60 -13.18 -1.07
CA THR A 211 8.64 -12.83 0.37
C THR A 211 7.68 -13.64 1.25
N GLN A 212 6.84 -14.49 0.64
CA GLN A 212 5.84 -15.31 1.33
C GLN A 212 6.11 -16.82 1.20
N ARG A 213 7.38 -17.24 1.09
CA ARG A 213 7.75 -18.64 0.83
C ARG A 213 8.22 -19.42 2.07
N GLY A 214 8.02 -18.89 3.28
CA GLY A 214 8.41 -19.57 4.51
C GLY A 214 9.94 -19.63 4.72
N ARG A 215 10.68 -18.66 4.19
CA ARG A 215 12.14 -18.57 4.29
C ARG A 215 12.58 -17.19 4.77
N PRO A 216 13.75 -17.08 5.44
CA PRO A 216 14.26 -15.78 5.86
C PRO A 216 14.30 -14.76 4.73
N LEU A 217 14.10 -13.47 5.08
CA LEU A 217 14.24 -12.37 4.14
C LEU A 217 15.70 -12.30 3.64
N ASP A 218 15.86 -12.07 2.35
CA ASP A 218 17.18 -11.80 1.78
C ASP A 218 17.53 -10.32 2.01
N ALA A 219 18.58 -10.07 2.80
CA ALA A 219 19.03 -8.70 3.07
C ALA A 219 19.49 -7.97 1.80
N GLY A 220 20.00 -8.70 0.79
CA GLY A 220 20.42 -8.13 -0.49
C GLY A 220 19.27 -7.52 -1.29
N GLU A 221 18.05 -8.05 -1.15
CA GLU A 221 16.86 -7.49 -1.81
C GLU A 221 16.54 -6.07 -1.33
N TRP A 222 16.97 -5.72 -0.10
CA TRP A 222 16.65 -4.45 0.57
C TRP A 222 17.87 -3.56 0.82
N GLU A 223 19.02 -3.88 0.25
CA GLU A 223 20.29 -3.16 0.48
C GLU A 223 20.19 -1.65 0.16
N GLY A 224 19.35 -1.27 -0.83
CA GLY A 224 19.10 0.13 -1.20
C GLY A 224 18.30 0.95 -0.16
N VAL A 225 17.74 0.32 0.87
CA VAL A 225 16.91 1.01 1.87
C VAL A 225 17.78 1.59 2.99
N ASP A 226 18.25 2.82 2.81
CA ASP A 226 19.08 3.56 3.79
C ASP A 226 18.35 4.80 4.34
N VAL A 227 17.07 4.68 4.64
CA VAL A 227 16.24 5.75 5.21
C VAL A 227 15.66 5.32 6.56
N PRO A 228 15.36 6.27 7.47
CA PRO A 228 14.66 5.93 8.70
C PRO A 228 13.38 5.15 8.38
N THR A 229 13.26 3.95 8.91
CA THR A 229 12.15 3.03 8.63
C THR A 229 11.50 2.57 9.93
N ARG A 230 10.17 2.64 10.00
CA ARG A 230 9.40 2.05 11.11
C ARG A 230 8.46 0.97 10.59
N VAL A 231 8.63 -0.25 11.11
CA VAL A 231 7.72 -1.35 10.82
C VAL A 231 6.71 -1.47 11.96
N LEU A 232 5.44 -1.31 11.64
CA LEU A 232 4.32 -1.33 12.58
C LEU A 232 3.57 -2.65 12.49
N THR A 233 3.16 -3.21 13.62
CA THR A 233 2.29 -4.40 13.68
C THR A 233 1.17 -4.22 14.70
N GLY A 234 0.03 -4.87 14.46
CA GLY A 234 -1.06 -4.94 15.43
C GLY A 234 -0.81 -6.02 16.49
N GLY A 235 -1.09 -5.70 17.76
CA GLY A 235 -0.95 -6.66 18.86
C GLY A 235 -1.90 -7.86 18.77
N LYS A 236 -3.01 -7.74 18.03
CA LYS A 236 -3.98 -8.81 17.76
C LYS A 236 -3.70 -9.58 16.46
N SER A 237 -2.76 -9.14 15.66
CA SER A 237 -2.35 -9.87 14.46
C SER A 237 -1.59 -11.15 14.81
N PRO A 238 -1.55 -12.15 13.93
CA PRO A 238 -0.79 -13.38 14.14
C PRO A 238 0.68 -13.10 14.52
N ALA A 239 1.25 -13.95 15.35
CA ALA A 239 2.65 -13.78 15.81
C ALA A 239 3.66 -13.76 14.64
N ALA A 240 3.34 -14.42 13.52
CA ALA A 240 4.13 -14.43 12.29
C ALA A 240 4.40 -13.00 11.77
N PHE A 241 3.40 -12.11 11.79
CA PHE A 241 3.59 -10.70 11.39
C PHE A 241 4.62 -9.97 12.26
N ARG A 242 4.58 -10.19 13.58
CA ARG A 242 5.57 -9.54 14.48
C ARG A 242 6.97 -10.11 14.28
N ARG A 243 7.09 -11.43 14.03
CA ARG A 243 8.39 -12.05 13.70
C ARG A 243 8.95 -11.48 12.40
N ALA A 244 8.11 -11.40 11.35
CA ALA A 244 8.49 -10.86 10.07
C ALA A 244 8.89 -9.38 10.15
N ALA A 245 8.12 -8.57 10.89
CA ALA A 245 8.43 -7.16 11.12
C ALA A 245 9.74 -6.96 11.89
N GLY A 246 9.99 -7.79 12.93
CA GLY A 246 11.25 -7.79 13.66
C GLY A 246 12.44 -8.20 12.80
N ALA A 247 12.26 -9.22 11.94
CA ALA A 247 13.29 -9.66 11.01
C ALA A 247 13.60 -8.57 9.96
N LEU A 248 12.57 -7.92 9.38
CA LEU A 248 12.77 -6.80 8.47
C LEU A 248 13.52 -5.65 9.14
N ALA A 249 13.10 -5.24 10.35
CA ALA A 249 13.78 -4.20 11.09
C ALA A 249 15.22 -4.57 11.45
N GLY A 250 15.52 -5.86 11.60
CA GLY A 250 16.86 -6.35 11.91
C GLY A 250 17.83 -6.34 10.72
N ILE A 251 17.35 -6.37 9.50
CA ILE A 251 18.19 -6.34 8.28
C ILE A 251 18.32 -4.93 7.69
N LEU A 252 17.42 -4.00 8.00
CA LEU A 252 17.49 -2.62 7.55
C LEU A 252 18.34 -1.76 8.51
N PRO A 253 19.30 -0.96 8.00
CA PRO A 253 20.29 -0.28 8.84
C PRO A 253 19.71 0.80 9.77
N LYS A 254 18.57 1.41 9.42
CA LYS A 254 17.94 2.51 10.15
C LYS A 254 16.48 2.21 10.50
N ALA A 255 16.19 0.94 10.86
CA ALA A 255 14.81 0.53 11.11
C ALA A 255 14.55 0.17 12.58
N ASP A 256 13.31 0.41 12.99
CA ASP A 256 12.76 -0.12 14.24
C ASP A 256 11.42 -0.83 13.99
N HIS A 257 11.01 -1.67 14.96
CA HIS A 257 9.72 -2.33 14.96
C HIS A 257 8.91 -1.94 16.17
N ARG A 258 7.64 -1.59 15.96
CA ARG A 258 6.69 -1.32 17.04
C ARG A 258 5.39 -2.10 16.88
N THR A 259 4.91 -2.65 18.00
CA THR A 259 3.61 -3.31 18.07
C THR A 259 2.58 -2.38 18.68
N LEU A 260 1.46 -2.15 17.95
CA LEU A 260 0.35 -1.30 18.38
C LEU A 260 -0.68 -2.17 19.15
N PRO A 261 -0.85 -1.98 20.47
CA PRO A 261 -1.75 -2.80 21.26
C PRO A 261 -3.20 -2.76 20.77
N GLY A 262 -3.86 -3.91 20.76
CA GLY A 262 -5.29 -4.02 20.43
C GLY A 262 -5.65 -3.85 18.94
N LEU A 263 -4.69 -3.56 18.06
CA LEU A 263 -4.88 -3.45 16.61
C LEU A 263 -4.65 -4.79 15.91
N ASN A 264 -5.19 -4.91 14.70
CA ASN A 264 -5.03 -6.07 13.83
C ASN A 264 -4.67 -5.61 12.41
N HIS A 265 -4.58 -6.51 11.45
CA HIS A 265 -4.18 -6.23 10.07
C HIS A 265 -5.05 -5.18 9.37
N GLY A 266 -6.35 -5.14 9.65
CA GLY A 266 -7.28 -4.16 9.07
C GLY A 266 -7.27 -2.78 9.75
N ALA A 267 -6.38 -2.51 10.69
CA ALA A 267 -6.47 -1.31 11.53
C ALA A 267 -6.30 0.00 10.76
N VAL A 268 -5.59 0.01 9.64
CA VAL A 268 -5.43 1.21 8.80
C VAL A 268 -6.81 1.73 8.33
N VAL A 269 -7.69 0.83 7.94
CA VAL A 269 -9.05 1.15 7.48
C VAL A 269 -10.04 1.28 8.67
N MET A 270 -9.98 0.34 9.61
CA MET A 270 -11.00 0.19 10.66
C MET A 270 -10.75 1.05 11.90
N ALA A 271 -9.51 1.42 12.18
CA ALA A 271 -9.11 2.16 13.37
C ALA A 271 -8.02 3.21 13.08
N PRO A 272 -8.14 4.04 12.02
CA PRO A 272 -7.09 4.98 11.61
C PRO A 272 -6.70 5.96 12.71
N LYS A 273 -7.64 6.36 13.57
CA LYS A 273 -7.36 7.22 14.75
C LYS A 273 -6.36 6.61 15.74
N LYS A 274 -6.18 5.28 15.74
CA LYS A 274 -5.20 4.60 16.61
C LYS A 274 -3.87 4.37 15.89
N VAL A 275 -3.86 4.36 14.57
CA VAL A 275 -2.64 4.23 13.74
C VAL A 275 -1.97 5.59 13.52
N ALA A 276 -2.75 6.63 13.23
CA ALA A 276 -2.25 7.95 12.88
C ALA A 276 -1.25 8.56 13.88
N PRO A 277 -1.45 8.51 15.21
CA PRO A 277 -0.50 9.11 16.15
C PRO A 277 0.91 8.55 16.03
N GLU A 278 1.04 7.24 15.86
CA GLU A 278 2.35 6.58 15.70
C GLU A 278 3.03 6.95 14.37
N VAL A 279 2.24 7.00 13.29
CA VAL A 279 2.72 7.44 11.98
C VAL A 279 3.16 8.90 12.03
N ILE A 280 2.35 9.79 12.60
CA ILE A 280 2.66 11.22 12.74
C ILE A 280 3.93 11.42 13.57
N GLN A 281 4.05 10.75 14.71
CA GLN A 281 5.22 10.86 15.57
C GLN A 281 6.49 10.46 14.83
N PHE A 282 6.44 9.36 14.10
CA PHE A 282 7.60 8.86 13.37
C PHE A 282 7.97 9.74 12.17
N LEU A 283 6.99 10.19 11.39
CA LEU A 283 7.25 10.97 10.18
C LEU A 283 7.68 12.42 10.48
N LYS A 284 7.42 12.94 11.68
CA LYS A 284 7.92 14.25 12.12
C LYS A 284 9.40 14.25 12.53
N GLY A 285 9.97 13.14 12.88
CA GLY A 285 11.35 12.96 13.34
C GLY A 285 11.46 12.78 14.82
#